data_dc39bafdfba4f16486cb1f411dfa0c34
#
_entry.id   dc39bafdfba4f16486cb1f411dfa0c34
#
_cell.length_a   1.000
_cell.length_b   1.000
_cell.length_c   1.000
_cell.angle_alpha   90.00
_cell.angle_beta   90.00
_cell.angle_gamma   90.00
#
_symmetry.space_group_name_H-M   'P 1'
#
loop_
_entity.id
_entity.type
_entity.pdbx_description
1 polymer ?
#
loop_
_entity_poly.entity_id
_entity_poly.type
_entity_poly.pdbx_seq_one_letter_code
_entity_poly.pdbx_strand_id
1 'polypeptide(L)'
;MYRRRKKIDTMWLKRNDAKRFICMIITIVLSVYPMSLSPVWNGKIPGHRDQYERMAQSILHGHLYLEYEDVDPRLSEMENPYDPQARKELGIYYHWDHAFYNGKYYMYFGIVPVVLLFLPYQLLTGNALITYKATQIFTVGTILAIFALFDFLRKKFFPKMPFALYLILSMVLSFVSVWYAIAAPALYCTAIMSAVCMEIISLNMMVRVVWDSEQKNGRKMAELSGSFLCASLAFGCRPTIALSGIIQIMLFYLYLHELKSKKKSMEACLTAGIPCLLTAILLMWYNYARFGSIWEFGQHYQLTVADQRLYRLFAGFRLDKIINGLVYQFASWSPIQEKFPYISYEGILFAFPAFWCIAAFLQDSVKKEIKKNHLTAIINTPVSYTHLTLPTI
;
A
#
# COMPACT_ATOMS: atom_id res chain seq x y z
N MET A 1 39.05 8.28 31.77
CA MET A 1 38.72 8.71 30.43
C MET A 1 37.65 7.82 29.72
N TYR A 2 37.77 6.50 29.73
CA TYR A 2 36.86 5.54 29.11
C TYR A 2 35.39 5.61 29.59
N ARG A 3 35.16 5.69 30.94
CA ARG A 3 33.82 5.83 31.53
C ARG A 3 33.09 7.15 31.13
N ARG A 4 33.87 8.23 30.94
CA ARG A 4 33.31 9.55 30.54
C ARG A 4 32.87 9.54 29.06
N ARG A 5 33.64 8.90 28.18
CA ARG A 5 33.26 8.68 26.77
C ARG A 5 31.98 7.84 26.66
N LYS A 6 31.91 6.70 27.35
CA LYS A 6 30.73 5.83 27.33
C LYS A 6 29.46 6.53 27.84
N LYS A 7 29.59 7.43 28.85
CA LYS A 7 28.45 8.22 29.36
C LYS A 7 28.00 9.34 28.37
N ILE A 8 28.94 9.92 27.66
CA ILE A 8 28.63 10.94 26.61
C ILE A 8 27.97 10.26 25.41
N ASP A 9 28.46 9.11 24.97
CA ASP A 9 27.86 8.35 23.85
C ASP A 9 26.44 7.90 24.17
N THR A 10 26.18 7.40 25.38
CA THR A 10 24.79 7.02 25.78
C THR A 10 23.85 8.21 25.90
N MET A 11 24.33 9.37 26.34
CA MET A 11 23.52 10.57 26.45
C MET A 11 23.21 11.18 25.08
N TRP A 12 24.15 11.09 24.13
CA TRP A 12 23.96 11.54 22.75
C TRP A 12 22.97 10.61 21.99
N LEU A 13 23.07 9.31 22.16
CA LEU A 13 22.13 8.33 21.63
C LEU A 13 20.71 8.58 22.14
N LYS A 14 20.52 8.76 23.45
CA LYS A 14 19.21 9.10 24.03
C LYS A 14 18.62 10.40 23.47
N ARG A 15 19.46 11.42 23.23
CA ARG A 15 19.03 12.69 22.64
C ARG A 15 18.58 12.54 21.17
N ASN A 16 19.24 11.70 20.41
CA ASN A 16 18.85 11.43 19.02
C ASN A 16 17.58 10.59 18.95
N ASP A 17 17.41 9.62 19.82
CA ASP A 17 16.15 8.85 19.91
C ASP A 17 14.97 9.74 20.29
N ALA A 18 15.15 10.68 21.22
CA ALA A 18 14.12 11.66 21.57
C ALA A 18 13.75 12.55 20.36
N LYS A 19 14.76 13.07 19.63
CA LYS A 19 14.51 13.86 18.41
C LYS A 19 13.77 13.07 17.34
N ARG A 20 14.15 11.81 17.12
CA ARG A 20 13.47 10.91 16.18
C ARG A 20 12.00 10.74 16.59
N PHE A 21 11.75 10.45 17.87
CA PHE A 21 10.41 10.29 18.40
C PHE A 21 9.55 11.54 18.23
N ILE A 22 10.08 12.71 18.56
CA ILE A 22 9.39 13.99 18.38
C ILE A 22 9.04 14.24 16.91
N CYS A 23 9.99 14.11 15.99
CA CYS A 23 9.73 14.28 14.56
C CYS A 23 8.70 13.29 14.03
N MET A 24 8.74 12.05 14.49
CA MET A 24 7.77 11.02 14.14
C MET A 24 6.36 11.39 14.62
N ILE A 25 6.21 11.83 15.87
CA ILE A 25 4.92 12.29 16.41
C ILE A 25 4.41 13.51 15.65
N ILE A 26 5.26 14.49 15.37
CA ILE A 26 4.88 15.67 14.57
C ILE A 26 4.36 15.22 13.20
N THR A 27 5.07 14.31 12.52
CA THR A 27 4.66 13.77 11.21
C THR A 27 3.31 13.07 11.29
N ILE A 28 3.09 12.24 12.33
CA ILE A 28 1.82 11.57 12.56
C ILE A 28 0.69 12.59 12.76
N VAL A 29 0.88 13.56 13.66
CA VAL A 29 -0.14 14.57 13.95
C VAL A 29 -0.49 15.39 12.71
N LEU A 30 0.52 15.87 11.97
CA LEU A 30 0.30 16.64 10.74
C LEU A 30 -0.34 15.82 9.60
N SER A 31 -0.22 14.50 9.61
CA SER A 31 -0.85 13.62 8.62
C SER A 31 -2.27 13.22 9.04
N VAL A 32 -2.47 12.84 10.29
CA VAL A 32 -3.72 12.25 10.79
C VAL A 32 -4.76 13.31 11.13
N TYR A 33 -4.34 14.44 11.71
CA TYR A 33 -5.26 15.49 12.10
C TYR A 33 -6.04 16.12 10.93
N PRO A 34 -5.43 16.48 9.78
CA PRO A 34 -6.17 17.00 8.63
C PRO A 34 -7.22 16.01 8.09
N MET A 35 -6.95 14.71 8.13
CA MET A 35 -7.94 13.69 7.76
C MET A 35 -9.20 13.80 8.60
N SER A 36 -9.08 14.03 9.91
CA SER A 36 -10.21 14.15 10.83
C SER A 36 -11.08 15.39 10.57
N LEU A 37 -10.54 16.40 9.89
CA LEU A 37 -11.28 17.63 9.54
C LEU A 37 -12.14 17.45 8.29
N SER A 38 -11.89 16.46 7.48
CA SER A 38 -12.64 16.24 6.24
C SER A 38 -14.09 15.84 6.55
N PRO A 39 -15.11 16.56 6.00
CA PRO A 39 -16.50 16.20 6.16
C PRO A 39 -16.84 14.79 5.63
N VAL A 40 -16.09 14.34 4.65
CA VAL A 40 -16.22 13.00 4.05
C VAL A 40 -15.86 11.92 5.05
N TRP A 41 -14.74 12.10 5.77
CA TRP A 41 -14.24 11.12 6.72
C TRP A 41 -14.99 11.11 8.05
N ASN A 42 -15.53 12.25 8.48
CA ASN A 42 -16.25 12.33 9.76
C ASN A 42 -17.75 12.00 9.67
N GLY A 43 -18.20 11.44 8.55
CA GLY A 43 -19.58 11.02 8.34
C GLY A 43 -20.59 12.15 8.11
N LYS A 44 -20.15 13.40 7.96
CA LYS A 44 -21.05 14.54 7.69
C LYS A 44 -21.60 14.56 6.27
N ILE A 45 -20.91 13.91 5.32
CA ILE A 45 -21.39 13.71 3.97
C ILE A 45 -21.88 12.28 3.86
N PRO A 46 -23.19 12.04 3.65
CA PRO A 46 -23.71 10.72 3.41
C PRO A 46 -23.09 10.09 2.16
N GLY A 47 -22.88 8.80 2.18
CA GLY A 47 -22.41 8.04 1.03
C GLY A 47 -22.01 6.64 1.45
N HIS A 48 -22.15 5.68 0.55
CA HIS A 48 -21.90 4.26 0.75
C HIS A 48 -20.38 3.97 0.89
N ARG A 49 -19.77 4.49 1.97
CA ARG A 49 -18.34 4.42 2.25
C ARG A 49 -18.00 3.47 3.39
N ASP A 50 -18.99 2.72 3.84
CA ASP A 50 -18.97 1.82 4.98
C ASP A 50 -18.79 0.34 4.59
N GLN A 51 -18.33 0.06 3.38
CA GLN A 51 -18.17 -1.33 2.89
C GLN A 51 -17.31 -2.19 3.81
N TYR A 52 -16.23 -1.64 4.37
CA TYR A 52 -15.34 -2.35 5.29
C TYR A 52 -16.04 -2.66 6.62
N GLU A 53 -16.79 -1.70 7.14
CA GLU A 53 -17.57 -1.82 8.38
C GLU A 53 -18.65 -2.88 8.22
N ARG A 54 -19.45 -2.76 7.15
CA ARG A 54 -20.52 -3.73 6.81
C ARG A 54 -19.96 -5.11 6.55
N MET A 55 -18.82 -5.21 5.87
CA MET A 55 -18.21 -6.51 5.60
C MET A 55 -17.77 -7.21 6.89
N ALA A 56 -17.22 -6.48 7.86
CA ALA A 56 -16.90 -7.03 9.17
C ALA A 56 -18.18 -7.56 9.88
N GLN A 57 -19.26 -6.79 9.83
CA GLN A 57 -20.55 -7.19 10.38
C GLN A 57 -21.13 -8.40 9.65
N SER A 58 -21.09 -8.40 8.33
CA SER A 58 -21.57 -9.53 7.49
C SER A 58 -20.86 -10.84 7.84
N ILE A 59 -19.55 -10.79 8.05
CA ILE A 59 -18.76 -11.97 8.47
C ILE A 59 -19.24 -12.49 9.83
N LEU A 60 -19.55 -11.59 10.77
CA LEU A 60 -20.09 -11.99 12.09
C LEU A 60 -21.50 -12.61 11.99
N HIS A 61 -22.29 -12.21 10.99
CA HIS A 61 -23.58 -12.80 10.67
C HIS A 61 -23.47 -14.09 9.83
N GLY A 62 -22.26 -14.54 9.46
CA GLY A 62 -22.01 -15.79 8.76
C GLY A 62 -22.13 -15.74 7.24
N HIS A 63 -22.06 -14.55 6.62
CA HIS A 63 -22.12 -14.41 5.17
C HIS A 63 -21.08 -13.41 4.61
N LEU A 64 -20.90 -13.41 3.28
CA LEU A 64 -19.87 -12.65 2.57
C LEU A 64 -20.45 -11.57 1.63
N TYR A 65 -21.74 -11.29 1.70
CA TYR A 65 -22.41 -10.19 1.01
C TYR A 65 -22.72 -9.05 1.98
N LEU A 66 -22.83 -7.84 1.46
CA LEU A 66 -23.14 -6.65 2.25
C LEU A 66 -24.66 -6.53 2.42
N GLU A 67 -25.13 -6.32 3.65
CA GLU A 67 -26.53 -6.10 3.96
C GLU A 67 -26.91 -4.64 3.72
N TYR A 68 -27.89 -4.42 2.85
CA TYR A 68 -28.53 -3.13 2.58
C TYR A 68 -30.04 -3.29 2.61
N GLU A 69 -30.73 -2.37 3.26
CA GLU A 69 -32.21 -2.35 3.31
C GLU A 69 -32.79 -1.73 2.04
N ASP A 70 -32.05 -0.89 1.34
CA ASP A 70 -32.43 -0.07 0.20
C ASP A 70 -31.99 -0.67 -1.15
N VAL A 71 -32.12 -1.98 -1.31
CA VAL A 71 -31.83 -2.65 -2.59
C VAL A 71 -33.02 -2.46 -3.54
N ASP A 72 -32.80 -1.77 -4.68
CA ASP A 72 -33.82 -1.63 -5.72
C ASP A 72 -34.04 -2.99 -6.43
N PRO A 73 -35.22 -3.61 -6.32
CA PRO A 73 -35.47 -4.94 -6.91
C PRO A 73 -35.34 -4.94 -8.43
N ARG A 74 -35.61 -3.80 -9.09
CA ARG A 74 -35.51 -3.65 -10.55
C ARG A 74 -34.07 -3.89 -11.04
N LEU A 75 -33.05 -3.66 -10.19
CA LEU A 75 -31.67 -3.95 -10.55
C LEU A 75 -31.44 -5.42 -10.87
N SER A 76 -32.15 -6.32 -10.16
CA SER A 76 -32.07 -7.78 -10.40
C SER A 76 -32.87 -8.23 -11.62
N GLU A 77 -33.83 -7.43 -12.07
CA GLU A 77 -34.70 -7.71 -13.21
C GLU A 77 -34.10 -7.20 -14.54
N MET A 78 -33.06 -6.37 -14.48
CA MET A 78 -32.38 -5.87 -15.68
C MET A 78 -31.69 -7.00 -16.43
N GLU A 79 -31.76 -6.99 -17.75
CA GLU A 79 -30.99 -7.85 -18.64
C GLU A 79 -29.46 -7.63 -18.41
N ASN A 80 -29.08 -6.38 -18.27
CA ASN A 80 -27.71 -6.00 -17.95
C ASN A 80 -27.66 -4.94 -16.83
N PRO A 81 -27.53 -5.34 -15.56
CA PRO A 81 -27.43 -4.39 -14.44
C PRO A 81 -26.14 -3.56 -14.45
N TYR A 82 -25.14 -3.93 -15.24
CA TYR A 82 -23.84 -3.25 -15.28
C TYR A 82 -23.76 -2.12 -16.31
N ASP A 83 -24.78 -1.99 -17.17
CA ASP A 83 -24.89 -0.87 -18.11
C ASP A 83 -25.29 0.42 -17.36
N PRO A 84 -24.37 1.42 -17.26
CA PRO A 84 -24.67 2.65 -16.54
C PRO A 84 -25.73 3.52 -17.22
N GLN A 85 -25.83 3.43 -18.54
CA GLN A 85 -26.83 4.18 -19.32
C GLN A 85 -28.24 3.64 -19.05
N ALA A 86 -28.41 2.33 -19.13
CA ALA A 86 -29.68 1.67 -18.86
C ALA A 86 -30.17 1.92 -17.42
N ARG A 87 -29.25 1.84 -16.42
CA ARG A 87 -29.60 2.19 -15.03
C ARG A 87 -30.08 3.64 -14.90
N LYS A 88 -29.43 4.58 -15.59
CA LYS A 88 -29.77 5.99 -15.56
C LYS A 88 -31.13 6.27 -16.22
N GLU A 89 -31.40 5.66 -17.39
CA GLU A 89 -32.67 5.82 -18.14
C GLU A 89 -33.88 5.28 -17.36
N LEU A 90 -33.67 4.16 -16.64
CA LEU A 90 -34.71 3.54 -15.81
C LEU A 90 -34.84 4.20 -14.41
N GLY A 91 -33.95 5.14 -14.06
CA GLY A 91 -33.93 5.78 -12.74
C GLY A 91 -33.72 4.79 -11.59
N ILE A 92 -32.86 3.78 -11.80
CA ILE A 92 -32.60 2.74 -10.79
C ILE A 92 -31.61 3.25 -9.77
N TYR A 93 -31.99 3.10 -8.49
CA TYR A 93 -31.07 3.37 -7.39
C TYR A 93 -30.10 2.20 -7.20
N TYR A 94 -28.83 2.49 -6.99
CA TYR A 94 -27.80 1.49 -6.72
C TYR A 94 -26.65 2.05 -5.88
N HIS A 95 -25.95 1.18 -5.17
CA HIS A 95 -24.76 1.54 -4.42
C HIS A 95 -23.55 1.62 -5.34
N TRP A 96 -23.01 2.82 -5.47
CA TRP A 96 -21.83 3.09 -6.31
C TRP A 96 -20.60 2.34 -5.81
N ASP A 97 -19.76 1.85 -6.74
CA ASP A 97 -18.53 1.11 -6.45
C ASP A 97 -18.72 -0.14 -5.59
N HIS A 98 -19.86 -0.79 -5.73
CA HIS A 98 -20.12 -2.12 -5.17
C HIS A 98 -20.18 -3.15 -6.30
N ALA A 99 -19.73 -4.37 -6.00
CA ALA A 99 -20.03 -5.51 -6.88
C ALA A 99 -21.45 -5.99 -6.59
N PHE A 100 -22.25 -6.18 -7.66
CA PHE A 100 -23.62 -6.71 -7.58
C PHE A 100 -23.68 -8.05 -8.30
N TYR A 101 -24.04 -9.11 -7.60
CA TYR A 101 -24.08 -10.46 -8.17
C TYR A 101 -25.18 -11.27 -7.51
N ASN A 102 -26.02 -11.92 -8.34
CA ASN A 102 -27.16 -12.73 -7.89
C ASN A 102 -28.04 -12.01 -6.85
N GLY A 103 -28.43 -10.76 -7.13
CA GLY A 103 -29.32 -9.97 -6.27
C GLY A 103 -28.69 -9.46 -4.97
N LYS A 104 -27.39 -9.60 -4.79
CA LYS A 104 -26.68 -9.21 -3.58
C LYS A 104 -25.52 -8.27 -3.87
N TYR A 105 -25.28 -7.36 -2.93
CA TYR A 105 -24.10 -6.49 -2.98
C TYR A 105 -22.90 -7.14 -2.29
N TYR A 106 -21.73 -6.98 -2.89
CA TYR A 106 -20.47 -7.46 -2.35
C TYR A 106 -19.45 -6.33 -2.31
N MET A 107 -18.53 -6.43 -1.35
CA MET A 107 -17.41 -5.52 -1.28
C MET A 107 -16.50 -5.73 -2.50
N TYR A 108 -16.23 -4.66 -3.23
CA TYR A 108 -15.32 -4.65 -4.37
C TYR A 108 -13.84 -4.58 -3.94
N PHE A 109 -13.57 -3.88 -2.84
CA PHE A 109 -12.22 -3.71 -2.32
C PHE A 109 -11.68 -4.99 -1.67
N GLY A 110 -10.34 -5.05 -1.51
CA GLY A 110 -9.69 -6.20 -0.91
C GLY A 110 -10.14 -6.48 0.53
N ILE A 111 -10.27 -7.76 0.89
CA ILE A 111 -10.78 -8.24 2.19
C ILE A 111 -9.77 -8.07 3.34
N VAL A 112 -8.48 -7.98 3.04
CA VAL A 112 -7.43 -8.02 4.07
C VAL A 112 -7.55 -6.92 5.13
N PRO A 113 -7.89 -5.66 4.82
CA PRO A 113 -8.14 -4.66 5.88
C PRO A 113 -9.23 -5.09 6.86
N VAL A 114 -10.31 -5.74 6.36
CA VAL A 114 -11.37 -6.25 7.22
C VAL A 114 -10.82 -7.26 8.21
N VAL A 115 -10.10 -8.26 7.72
CA VAL A 115 -9.56 -9.34 8.55
C VAL A 115 -8.50 -8.85 9.54
N LEU A 116 -7.67 -7.88 9.13
CA LEU A 116 -6.58 -7.39 9.98
C LEU A 116 -7.03 -6.40 11.05
N LEU A 117 -8.07 -5.60 10.78
CA LEU A 117 -8.39 -4.47 11.64
C LEU A 117 -9.88 -4.35 11.99
N PHE A 118 -10.79 -4.34 11.02
CA PHE A 118 -12.20 -4.08 11.27
C PHE A 118 -12.86 -5.20 12.07
N LEU A 119 -12.68 -6.45 11.65
CA LEU A 119 -13.25 -7.62 12.32
C LEU A 119 -12.66 -7.82 13.72
N PRO A 120 -11.34 -7.80 13.95
CA PRO A 120 -10.78 -7.88 15.30
C PRO A 120 -11.25 -6.74 16.21
N TYR A 121 -11.33 -5.51 15.69
CA TYR A 121 -11.83 -4.37 16.47
C TYR A 121 -13.28 -4.59 16.91
N GLN A 122 -14.16 -5.01 16.01
CA GLN A 122 -15.57 -5.26 16.32
C GLN A 122 -15.74 -6.41 17.29
N LEU A 123 -14.96 -7.49 17.15
CA LEU A 123 -14.95 -8.61 18.09
C LEU A 123 -14.52 -8.21 19.51
N LEU A 124 -13.53 -7.30 19.62
CA LEU A 124 -12.99 -6.90 20.92
C LEU A 124 -13.80 -5.79 21.60
N THR A 125 -14.43 -4.91 20.84
CA THR A 125 -15.10 -3.72 21.38
C THR A 125 -16.63 -3.78 21.30
N GLY A 126 -17.18 -4.70 20.50
CA GLY A 126 -18.60 -4.74 20.17
C GLY A 126 -19.08 -3.61 19.24
N ASN A 127 -18.18 -2.72 18.81
CA ASN A 127 -18.52 -1.56 17.98
C ASN A 127 -17.87 -1.65 16.60
N ALA A 128 -18.53 -1.10 15.58
CA ALA A 128 -17.96 -0.97 14.25
C ALA A 128 -16.81 0.05 14.24
N LEU A 129 -15.69 -0.29 13.61
CA LEU A 129 -14.60 0.63 13.37
C LEU A 129 -14.93 1.49 12.15
N ILE A 130 -14.94 2.80 12.30
CA ILE A 130 -15.24 3.71 11.18
C ILE A 130 -14.09 3.71 10.18
N THR A 131 -14.39 3.65 8.88
CA THR A 131 -13.43 3.52 7.78
C THR A 131 -12.29 4.54 7.83
N TYR A 132 -12.56 5.81 8.11
CA TYR A 132 -11.49 6.81 8.20
C TYR A 132 -10.53 6.58 9.36
N LYS A 133 -11.00 6.06 10.50
CA LYS A 133 -10.13 5.72 11.64
C LYS A 133 -9.20 4.56 11.29
N ALA A 134 -9.70 3.58 10.54
CA ALA A 134 -8.85 2.50 10.03
C ALA A 134 -7.76 3.05 9.11
N THR A 135 -8.11 3.98 8.20
CA THR A 135 -7.13 4.64 7.34
C THR A 135 -6.08 5.41 8.14
N GLN A 136 -6.48 6.11 9.19
CA GLN A 136 -5.54 6.78 10.11
C GLN A 136 -4.59 5.78 10.78
N ILE A 137 -5.07 4.64 11.23
CA ILE A 137 -4.25 3.59 11.86
C ILE A 137 -3.21 3.06 10.86
N PHE A 138 -3.61 2.74 9.63
CA PHE A 138 -2.67 2.31 8.59
C PHE A 138 -1.67 3.42 8.21
N THR A 139 -2.10 4.68 8.19
CA THR A 139 -1.22 5.84 7.99
C THR A 139 -0.16 5.92 9.07
N VAL A 140 -0.54 5.78 10.34
CA VAL A 140 0.41 5.73 11.46
C VAL A 140 1.39 4.57 11.28
N GLY A 141 0.91 3.37 10.98
CA GLY A 141 1.75 2.19 10.70
C GLY A 141 2.77 2.44 9.59
N THR A 142 2.34 3.08 8.50
CA THR A 142 3.21 3.46 7.38
C THR A 142 4.32 4.40 7.82
N ILE A 143 4.00 5.47 8.55
CA ILE A 143 4.98 6.45 9.04
C ILE A 143 6.01 5.77 9.96
N LEU A 144 5.55 4.95 10.91
CA LEU A 144 6.42 4.20 11.80
C LEU A 144 7.38 3.29 11.03
N ALA A 145 6.86 2.58 10.04
CA ALA A 145 7.64 1.67 9.21
C ALA A 145 8.68 2.41 8.34
N ILE A 146 8.34 3.58 7.80
CA ILE A 146 9.26 4.44 7.03
C ILE A 146 10.41 4.92 7.92
N PHE A 147 10.12 5.46 9.11
CA PHE A 147 11.18 5.90 10.03
C PHE A 147 12.09 4.74 10.44
N ALA A 148 11.54 3.54 10.67
CA ALA A 148 12.32 2.36 11.00
C ALA A 148 13.20 1.88 9.83
N LEU A 149 12.67 1.87 8.60
CA LEU A 149 13.38 1.51 7.38
C LEU A 149 14.56 2.47 7.14
N PHE A 150 14.31 3.77 7.20
CA PHE A 150 15.35 4.79 6.96
C PHE A 150 16.42 4.80 8.06
N ASP A 151 16.07 4.54 9.32
CA ASP A 151 17.07 4.41 10.39
C ASP A 151 18.00 3.22 10.16
N PHE A 152 17.45 2.09 9.70
CA PHE A 152 18.24 0.92 9.31
C PHE A 152 19.14 1.23 8.12
N LEU A 153 18.61 1.78 7.04
CA LEU A 153 19.38 2.11 5.83
C LEU A 153 20.49 3.13 6.13
N ARG A 154 20.18 4.17 6.91
CA ARG A 154 21.17 5.15 7.36
C ARG A 154 22.31 4.49 8.12
N LYS A 155 22.00 3.68 9.13
CA LYS A 155 23.03 3.01 9.95
C LYS A 155 23.90 2.07 9.13
N LYS A 156 23.29 1.37 8.17
CA LYS A 156 23.99 0.36 7.36
C LYS A 156 24.81 0.95 6.23
N PHE A 157 24.23 1.86 5.45
CA PHE A 157 24.84 2.34 4.21
C PHE A 157 25.37 3.77 4.29
N PHE A 158 24.83 4.59 5.20
CA PHE A 158 25.17 6.01 5.30
C PHE A 158 25.51 6.41 6.76
N PRO A 159 26.49 5.74 7.41
CA PRO A 159 26.79 5.98 8.83
C PRO A 159 27.27 7.42 9.11
N LYS A 160 27.79 8.11 8.09
CA LYS A 160 28.24 9.51 8.17
C LYS A 160 27.12 10.53 7.88
N MET A 161 25.92 10.07 7.52
CA MET A 161 24.80 10.99 7.22
C MET A 161 24.43 11.81 8.46
N PRO A 162 24.31 13.14 8.34
CA PRO A 162 23.84 13.98 9.43
C PRO A 162 22.46 13.52 9.92
N PHE A 163 22.29 13.43 11.23
CA PHE A 163 21.04 12.92 11.81
C PHE A 163 19.83 13.79 11.44
N ALA A 164 20.03 15.12 11.28
CA ALA A 164 18.99 16.04 10.81
C ALA A 164 18.51 15.69 9.39
N LEU A 165 19.43 15.34 8.48
CA LEU A 165 19.08 14.96 7.11
C LEU A 165 18.24 13.68 7.10
N TYR A 166 18.60 12.69 7.93
CA TYR A 166 17.78 11.49 8.11
C TYR A 166 16.35 11.83 8.55
N LEU A 167 16.19 12.72 9.54
CA LEU A 167 14.86 13.13 10.02
C LEU A 167 14.05 13.81 8.92
N ILE A 168 14.66 14.77 8.20
CA ILE A 168 14.01 15.49 7.10
C ILE A 168 13.56 14.51 6.01
N LEU A 169 14.44 13.62 5.56
CA LEU A 169 14.10 12.63 4.54
C LEU A 169 12.99 11.69 5.00
N SER A 170 13.02 11.23 6.26
CA SER A 170 11.97 10.37 6.81
C SER A 170 10.62 11.09 6.87
N MET A 171 10.59 12.37 7.27
CA MET A 171 9.36 13.18 7.30
C MET A 171 8.82 13.41 5.88
N VAL A 172 9.67 13.86 4.95
CA VAL A 172 9.28 14.13 3.55
C VAL A 172 8.72 12.88 2.90
N LEU A 173 9.43 11.74 3.00
CA LEU A 173 8.95 10.49 2.41
C LEU A 173 7.63 10.03 3.06
N SER A 174 7.49 10.19 4.39
CA SER A 174 6.24 9.89 5.06
C SER A 174 5.09 10.72 4.50
N PHE A 175 5.24 12.06 4.39
CA PHE A 175 4.21 12.92 3.82
C PHE A 175 3.87 12.55 2.38
N VAL A 176 4.87 12.31 1.53
CA VAL A 176 4.66 11.87 0.14
C VAL A 176 3.87 10.55 0.08
N SER A 177 4.21 9.59 0.96
CA SER A 177 3.55 8.28 0.97
C SER A 177 2.10 8.32 1.43
N VAL A 178 1.71 9.30 2.26
CA VAL A 178 0.35 9.40 2.82
C VAL A 178 -0.45 10.55 2.23
N TRP A 179 0.14 11.36 1.37
CA TRP A 179 -0.46 12.58 0.81
C TRP A 179 -1.83 12.36 0.19
N TYR A 180 -1.97 11.28 -0.58
CA TYR A 180 -3.23 10.95 -1.23
C TYR A 180 -4.37 10.77 -0.21
N ALA A 181 -4.11 10.08 0.89
CA ALA A 181 -5.11 9.87 1.94
C ALA A 181 -5.49 11.17 2.66
N ILE A 182 -4.57 12.14 2.74
CA ILE A 182 -4.83 13.45 3.35
C ILE A 182 -5.60 14.35 2.38
N ALA A 183 -5.16 14.41 1.12
CA ALA A 183 -5.65 15.38 0.13
C ALA A 183 -7.01 14.98 -0.46
N ALA A 184 -7.25 13.69 -0.68
CA ALA A 184 -8.44 13.17 -1.33
C ALA A 184 -9.05 12.01 -0.52
N PRO A 185 -9.61 12.29 0.68
CA PRO A 185 -10.17 11.25 1.53
C PRO A 185 -11.35 10.55 0.85
N ALA A 186 -11.19 9.27 0.58
CA ALA A 186 -12.18 8.39 -0.03
C ALA A 186 -12.01 6.96 0.49
N LEU A 187 -12.99 6.10 0.24
CA LEU A 187 -12.95 4.68 0.62
C LEU A 187 -11.69 3.98 0.05
N TYR A 188 -11.25 4.36 -1.14
CA TYR A 188 -10.04 3.87 -1.79
C TYR A 188 -8.78 4.05 -0.94
N CYS A 189 -8.73 5.10 -0.12
CA CYS A 189 -7.57 5.39 0.73
C CYS A 189 -7.33 4.30 1.77
N THR A 190 -8.39 3.66 2.28
CA THR A 190 -8.24 2.54 3.22
C THR A 190 -7.53 1.36 2.54
N ALA A 191 -7.96 0.99 1.32
CA ALA A 191 -7.32 -0.07 0.54
C ALA A 191 -5.87 0.28 0.19
N ILE A 192 -5.60 1.54 -0.20
CA ILE A 192 -4.26 2.01 -0.57
C ILE A 192 -3.36 2.04 0.66
N MET A 193 -3.78 2.70 1.74
CA MET A 193 -2.95 2.86 2.93
C MET A 193 -2.65 1.54 3.64
N SER A 194 -3.60 0.61 3.67
CA SER A 194 -3.35 -0.73 4.21
C SER A 194 -2.32 -1.49 3.38
N ALA A 195 -2.42 -1.44 2.05
CA ALA A 195 -1.45 -2.08 1.17
C ALA A 195 -0.05 -1.45 1.29
N VAL A 196 0.05 -0.10 1.26
CA VAL A 196 1.32 0.61 1.43
C VAL A 196 1.95 0.30 2.79
N CYS A 197 1.16 0.25 3.86
CA CYS A 197 1.64 -0.12 5.19
C CYS A 197 2.26 -1.52 5.18
N MET A 198 1.57 -2.51 4.61
CA MET A 198 2.07 -3.88 4.50
C MET A 198 3.35 -3.96 3.65
N GLU A 199 3.41 -3.25 2.52
CA GLU A 199 4.58 -3.22 1.65
C GLU A 199 5.82 -2.60 2.32
N ILE A 200 5.67 -1.48 3.04
CA ILE A 200 6.79 -0.86 3.75
C ILE A 200 7.27 -1.74 4.91
N ILE A 201 6.36 -2.39 5.63
CA ILE A 201 6.72 -3.37 6.68
C ILE A 201 7.45 -4.57 6.05
N SER A 202 6.96 -5.11 4.95
CA SER A 202 7.58 -6.17 4.18
C SER A 202 9.00 -5.79 3.77
N LEU A 203 9.17 -4.63 3.16
CA LEU A 203 10.48 -4.11 2.73
C LEU A 203 11.43 -3.94 3.92
N ASN A 204 10.95 -3.43 5.05
CA ASN A 204 11.74 -3.25 6.26
C ASN A 204 12.30 -4.58 6.78
N MET A 205 11.48 -5.63 6.79
CA MET A 205 11.93 -6.98 7.15
C MET A 205 12.92 -7.52 6.13
N MET A 206 12.63 -7.38 4.83
CA MET A 206 13.47 -7.95 3.77
C MET A 206 14.85 -7.32 3.69
N VAL A 207 14.99 -6.01 3.86
CA VAL A 207 16.30 -5.35 3.90
C VAL A 207 17.15 -5.83 5.10
N ARG A 208 16.52 -6.16 6.22
CA ARG A 208 17.22 -6.74 7.38
C ARG A 208 17.66 -8.17 7.11
N VAL A 209 16.82 -8.99 6.48
CA VAL A 209 17.19 -10.36 6.08
C VAL A 209 18.46 -10.35 5.23
N VAL A 210 18.56 -9.41 4.29
CA VAL A 210 19.71 -9.32 3.38
C VAL A 210 20.95 -8.75 4.07
N TRP A 211 20.83 -7.64 4.80
CA TRP A 211 21.99 -6.85 5.21
C TRP A 211 22.31 -6.85 6.70
N ASP A 212 21.46 -7.41 7.58
CA ASP A 212 21.78 -7.56 8.99
C ASP A 212 22.55 -8.85 9.23
N SER A 213 23.87 -8.76 9.21
CA SER A 213 24.77 -9.89 9.41
C SER A 213 24.83 -10.39 10.86
N GLU A 214 24.46 -9.57 11.83
CA GLU A 214 24.49 -9.91 13.26
C GLU A 214 23.21 -10.64 13.71
N GLN A 215 22.22 -10.72 12.84
CA GLN A 215 20.93 -11.32 13.14
C GLN A 215 21.03 -12.86 13.31
N LYS A 216 20.45 -13.38 14.40
CA LYS A 216 20.32 -14.83 14.61
C LYS A 216 19.48 -15.49 13.53
N ASN A 217 19.82 -16.70 13.10
CA ASN A 217 19.15 -17.41 12.01
C ASN A 217 17.64 -17.54 12.21
N GLY A 218 17.17 -17.89 13.40
CA GLY A 218 15.74 -18.02 13.69
C GLY A 218 14.96 -16.70 13.48
N ARG A 219 15.54 -15.56 13.91
CA ARG A 219 14.95 -14.24 13.67
C ARG A 219 14.97 -13.89 12.19
N LYS A 220 16.06 -14.21 11.49
CA LYS A 220 16.17 -13.99 10.04
C LYS A 220 15.08 -14.74 9.26
N MET A 221 14.83 -16.01 9.62
CA MET A 221 13.75 -16.79 9.01
C MET A 221 12.35 -16.23 9.35
N ALA A 222 12.15 -15.79 10.58
CA ALA A 222 10.89 -15.15 10.98
C ALA A 222 10.63 -13.83 10.20
N GLU A 223 11.66 -12.98 10.04
CA GLU A 223 11.56 -11.74 9.25
C GLU A 223 11.38 -12.04 7.76
N LEU A 224 11.98 -13.11 7.22
CA LEU A 224 11.77 -13.57 5.85
C LEU A 224 10.32 -14.00 5.64
N SER A 225 9.76 -14.85 6.49
CA SER A 225 8.38 -15.28 6.46
C SER A 225 7.43 -14.09 6.60
N GLY A 226 7.68 -13.21 7.58
CA GLY A 226 6.88 -12.00 7.80
C GLY A 226 6.90 -11.03 6.62
N SER A 227 8.05 -10.88 5.95
CA SER A 227 8.17 -10.06 4.75
C SER A 227 7.24 -10.55 3.64
N PHE A 228 7.32 -11.82 3.30
CA PHE A 228 6.48 -12.41 2.25
C PHE A 228 5.01 -12.51 2.64
N LEU A 229 4.69 -12.70 3.92
CA LEU A 229 3.33 -12.59 4.42
C LEU A 229 2.78 -11.18 4.20
N CYS A 230 3.50 -10.13 4.61
CA CYS A 230 3.05 -8.76 4.44
C CYS A 230 2.90 -8.40 2.95
N ALA A 231 3.83 -8.80 2.07
CA ALA A 231 3.72 -8.57 0.63
C ALA A 231 2.49 -9.27 0.02
N SER A 232 2.19 -10.51 0.43
CA SER A 232 1.01 -11.22 -0.05
C SER A 232 -0.30 -10.64 0.53
N LEU A 233 -0.30 -10.16 1.77
CA LEU A 233 -1.42 -9.43 2.36
C LEU A 233 -1.67 -8.09 1.67
N ALA A 234 -0.62 -7.40 1.21
CA ALA A 234 -0.76 -6.18 0.41
C ALA A 234 -1.54 -6.43 -0.88
N PHE A 235 -1.36 -7.59 -1.53
CA PHE A 235 -2.17 -8.00 -2.67
C PHE A 235 -3.66 -8.09 -2.30
N GLY A 236 -3.97 -8.69 -1.16
CA GLY A 236 -5.34 -8.80 -0.66
C GLY A 236 -5.94 -7.50 -0.12
N CYS A 237 -5.12 -6.44 0.05
CA CYS A 237 -5.59 -5.07 0.30
C CYS A 237 -5.88 -4.35 -1.04
N ARG A 238 -4.88 -4.31 -1.93
CA ARG A 238 -4.96 -3.67 -3.26
C ARG A 238 -3.95 -4.28 -4.22
N PRO A 239 -4.37 -5.11 -5.17
CA PRO A 239 -3.47 -5.86 -6.06
C PRO A 239 -2.46 -4.99 -6.82
N THR A 240 -2.86 -3.78 -7.23
CA THR A 240 -1.99 -2.86 -7.97
C THR A 240 -0.79 -2.38 -7.15
N ILE A 241 -0.94 -2.20 -5.84
CA ILE A 241 0.16 -1.78 -4.95
C ILE A 241 1.12 -2.95 -4.71
N ALA A 242 0.61 -4.18 -4.63
CA ALA A 242 1.43 -5.36 -4.43
C ALA A 242 2.44 -5.62 -5.57
N LEU A 243 2.29 -4.96 -6.72
CA LEU A 243 3.30 -5.00 -7.78
C LEU A 243 4.66 -4.43 -7.31
N SER A 244 4.68 -3.56 -6.30
CA SER A 244 5.93 -3.10 -5.67
C SER A 244 6.69 -4.23 -4.97
N GLY A 245 6.03 -5.35 -4.66
CA GLY A 245 6.61 -6.58 -4.12
C GLY A 245 7.70 -7.21 -5.00
N ILE A 246 7.84 -6.75 -6.25
CA ILE A 246 8.98 -7.12 -7.11
C ILE A 246 10.32 -6.75 -6.45
N ILE A 247 10.36 -5.71 -5.61
CA ILE A 247 11.55 -5.31 -4.86
C ILE A 247 11.91 -6.39 -3.85
N GLN A 248 10.93 -6.95 -3.14
CA GLN A 248 11.15 -8.03 -2.18
C GLN A 248 11.66 -9.29 -2.88
N ILE A 249 11.14 -9.60 -4.07
CA ILE A 249 11.61 -10.73 -4.88
C ILE A 249 13.06 -10.53 -5.31
N MET A 250 13.44 -9.34 -5.73
CA MET A 250 14.83 -9.02 -6.08
C MET A 250 15.77 -9.12 -4.88
N LEU A 251 15.37 -8.59 -3.73
CA LEU A 251 16.13 -8.71 -2.49
C LEU A 251 16.26 -10.17 -2.04
N PHE A 252 15.20 -10.95 -2.20
CA PHE A 252 15.21 -12.38 -1.91
C PHE A 252 16.17 -13.13 -2.83
N TYR A 253 16.19 -12.81 -4.11
CA TYR A 253 17.16 -13.36 -5.04
C TYR A 253 18.59 -13.06 -4.60
N LEU A 254 18.91 -11.82 -4.18
CA LEU A 254 20.23 -11.48 -3.63
C LEU A 254 20.55 -12.31 -2.39
N TYR A 255 19.60 -12.46 -1.47
CA TYR A 255 19.77 -13.29 -0.28
C TYR A 255 20.05 -14.75 -0.65
N LEU A 256 19.30 -15.32 -1.58
CA LEU A 256 19.54 -16.72 -2.03
C LEU A 256 20.92 -16.89 -2.68
N HIS A 257 21.38 -15.89 -3.43
CA HIS A 257 22.70 -15.94 -4.07
C HIS A 257 23.87 -15.92 -3.05
N GLU A 258 23.65 -15.32 -1.89
CA GLU A 258 24.63 -15.34 -0.79
C GLU A 258 24.66 -16.69 -0.04
N LEU A 259 23.58 -17.48 -0.12
CA LEU A 259 23.49 -18.78 0.54
C LEU A 259 24.27 -19.84 -0.27
N LYS A 260 25.44 -20.26 0.24
CA LYS A 260 26.28 -21.29 -0.41
C LYS A 260 25.72 -22.72 -0.32
N SER A 261 24.66 -22.94 0.45
CA SER A 261 24.08 -24.27 0.72
C SER A 261 22.72 -24.44 0.07
N LYS A 262 22.56 -25.45 -0.80
CA LYS A 262 21.26 -25.80 -1.41
C LYS A 262 20.17 -26.08 -0.38
N LYS A 263 20.51 -26.72 0.77
CA LYS A 263 19.56 -26.97 1.86
C LYS A 263 19.04 -25.67 2.47
N LYS A 264 19.93 -24.71 2.78
CA LYS A 264 19.53 -23.41 3.30
C LYS A 264 18.72 -22.59 2.29
N SER A 265 19.04 -22.69 0.99
CA SER A 265 18.25 -22.02 -0.06
C SER A 265 16.85 -22.62 -0.14
N MET A 266 16.72 -23.94 -0.06
CA MET A 266 15.41 -24.60 -0.04
C MET A 266 14.60 -24.20 1.22
N GLU A 267 15.21 -24.19 2.39
CA GLU A 267 14.59 -23.72 3.63
C GLU A 267 14.08 -22.27 3.49
N ALA A 268 14.88 -21.39 2.91
CA ALA A 268 14.49 -20.01 2.67
C ALA A 268 13.33 -19.90 1.67
N CYS A 269 13.34 -20.69 0.58
CA CYS A 269 12.26 -20.71 -0.40
C CYS A 269 10.93 -21.21 0.23
N LEU A 270 10.98 -22.24 1.06
CA LEU A 270 9.79 -22.72 1.77
C LEU A 270 9.28 -21.68 2.77
N THR A 271 10.21 -21.06 3.54
CA THR A 271 9.87 -20.02 4.52
C THR A 271 9.20 -18.80 3.87
N ALA A 272 9.63 -18.40 2.68
CA ALA A 272 9.02 -17.32 1.90
C ALA A 272 7.73 -17.76 1.20
N GLY A 273 7.70 -18.97 0.63
CA GLY A 273 6.61 -19.45 -0.21
C GLY A 273 5.35 -19.85 0.57
N ILE A 274 5.49 -20.43 1.76
CA ILE A 274 4.34 -20.90 2.55
C ILE A 274 3.35 -19.78 2.86
N PRO A 275 3.74 -18.62 3.41
CA PRO A 275 2.78 -17.55 3.69
C PRO A 275 2.12 -16.99 2.41
N CYS A 276 2.84 -16.90 1.30
CA CYS A 276 2.26 -16.51 0.02
C CYS A 276 1.21 -17.51 -0.46
N LEU A 277 1.52 -18.80 -0.41
CA LEU A 277 0.61 -19.86 -0.82
C LEU A 277 -0.67 -19.87 0.03
N LEU A 278 -0.52 -19.77 1.36
CA LEU A 278 -1.67 -19.74 2.27
C LEU A 278 -2.56 -18.50 1.99
N THR A 279 -1.97 -17.33 1.83
CA THR A 279 -2.72 -16.12 1.48
C THR A 279 -3.43 -16.26 0.13
N ALA A 280 -2.76 -16.81 -0.88
CA ALA A 280 -3.37 -17.05 -2.19
C ALA A 280 -4.56 -18.02 -2.10
N ILE A 281 -4.42 -19.14 -1.39
CA ILE A 281 -5.50 -20.11 -1.18
C ILE A 281 -6.70 -19.45 -0.49
N LEU A 282 -6.47 -18.66 0.57
CA LEU A 282 -7.54 -17.96 1.28
C LEU A 282 -8.26 -16.94 0.41
N LEU A 283 -7.53 -16.18 -0.42
CA LEU A 283 -8.13 -15.21 -1.34
C LEU A 283 -8.90 -15.89 -2.47
N MET A 284 -8.39 -16.99 -3.02
CA MET A 284 -9.09 -17.81 -4.01
C MET A 284 -10.36 -18.43 -3.44
N TRP A 285 -10.30 -18.95 -2.21
CA TRP A 285 -11.49 -19.44 -1.51
C TRP A 285 -12.53 -18.33 -1.30
N TYR A 286 -12.11 -17.14 -0.86
CA TYR A 286 -12.98 -16.00 -0.68
C TYR A 286 -13.66 -15.56 -1.99
N ASN A 287 -12.94 -15.59 -3.09
CA ASN A 287 -13.49 -15.30 -4.41
C ASN A 287 -14.51 -16.35 -4.84
N TYR A 288 -14.16 -17.63 -4.69
CA TYR A 288 -15.05 -18.75 -5.03
C TYR A 288 -16.35 -18.71 -4.21
N ALA A 289 -16.24 -18.46 -2.92
CA ALA A 289 -17.40 -18.39 -2.02
C ALA A 289 -18.38 -17.25 -2.37
N ARG A 290 -17.91 -16.17 -2.99
CA ARG A 290 -18.74 -15.03 -3.40
C ARG A 290 -19.31 -15.18 -4.81
N PHE A 291 -18.48 -15.61 -5.74
CA PHE A 291 -18.74 -15.49 -7.19
C PHE A 291 -18.68 -16.85 -7.93
N GLY A 292 -18.41 -17.95 -7.25
CA GLY A 292 -18.26 -19.27 -7.88
C GLY A 292 -17.01 -19.42 -8.75
N SER A 293 -16.09 -18.43 -8.70
CA SER A 293 -14.84 -18.42 -9.47
C SER A 293 -13.67 -17.99 -8.60
N ILE A 294 -12.56 -18.73 -8.64
CA ILE A 294 -11.35 -18.41 -7.89
C ILE A 294 -10.62 -17.16 -8.44
N TRP A 295 -10.90 -16.78 -9.68
CA TRP A 295 -10.25 -15.68 -10.40
C TRP A 295 -11.08 -14.39 -10.42
N GLU A 296 -12.33 -14.41 -9.94
CA GLU A 296 -13.20 -13.25 -9.94
C GLU A 296 -13.07 -12.46 -8.63
N PHE A 297 -12.53 -11.27 -8.73
CA PHE A 297 -12.36 -10.35 -7.59
C PHE A 297 -13.55 -9.40 -7.39
N GLY A 298 -14.58 -9.53 -8.22
CA GLY A 298 -15.78 -8.69 -8.21
C GLY A 298 -15.70 -7.51 -9.16
N GLN A 299 -14.62 -7.36 -9.93
CA GLN A 299 -14.47 -6.25 -10.85
C GLN A 299 -15.47 -6.30 -12.00
N HIS A 300 -15.73 -7.48 -12.57
CA HIS A 300 -16.72 -7.62 -13.65
C HIS A 300 -18.14 -7.30 -13.19
N TYR A 301 -18.41 -7.38 -11.90
CA TYR A 301 -19.72 -7.13 -11.31
C TYR A 301 -19.86 -5.75 -10.68
N GLN A 302 -18.86 -4.86 -10.85
CA GLN A 302 -18.85 -3.54 -10.26
C GLN A 302 -19.86 -2.62 -10.92
N LEU A 303 -20.70 -1.96 -10.12
CA LEU A 303 -21.61 -0.92 -10.53
C LEU A 303 -20.89 0.44 -10.54
N THR A 304 -20.41 0.83 -11.71
CA THR A 304 -19.60 2.05 -11.89
C THR A 304 -20.00 2.78 -13.18
N VAL A 305 -19.17 3.74 -13.64
CA VAL A 305 -19.40 4.57 -14.85
C VAL A 305 -19.38 3.79 -16.16
N ALA A 306 -18.87 2.57 -16.16
CA ALA A 306 -18.78 1.74 -17.36
C ALA A 306 -18.99 0.26 -17.01
N ASP A 307 -19.51 -0.50 -17.97
CA ASP A 307 -19.61 -1.95 -17.84
C ASP A 307 -18.22 -2.58 -17.89
N GLN A 308 -17.72 -3.02 -16.74
CA GLN A 308 -16.36 -3.57 -16.59
C GLN A 308 -16.17 -4.91 -17.32
N ARG A 309 -17.23 -5.61 -17.69
CA ARG A 309 -17.17 -6.87 -18.44
C ARG A 309 -16.71 -6.66 -19.88
N LEU A 310 -16.85 -5.43 -20.41
CA LEU A 310 -16.37 -5.05 -21.74
C LEU A 310 -14.84 -4.85 -21.78
N TYR A 311 -14.22 -4.65 -20.61
CA TYR A 311 -12.78 -4.42 -20.50
C TYR A 311 -12.05 -5.73 -20.24
N ARG A 312 -11.54 -6.35 -21.32
CA ARG A 312 -10.62 -7.48 -21.21
C ARG A 312 -9.21 -6.99 -20.88
N LEU A 313 -8.54 -7.66 -19.95
CA LEU A 313 -7.24 -7.26 -19.38
C LEU A 313 -6.17 -6.92 -20.44
N PHE A 314 -6.24 -7.56 -21.61
CA PHE A 314 -5.29 -7.36 -22.71
C PHE A 314 -5.93 -6.94 -24.04
N ALA A 315 -7.25 -6.73 -24.11
CA ALA A 315 -7.94 -6.42 -25.37
C ALA A 315 -7.58 -5.04 -25.95
N GLY A 316 -7.01 -4.15 -25.15
CA GLY A 316 -6.55 -2.83 -25.56
C GLY A 316 -5.04 -2.64 -25.43
N PHE A 317 -4.26 -3.75 -25.33
CA PHE A 317 -2.80 -3.65 -25.19
C PHE A 317 -2.20 -3.03 -26.46
N ARG A 318 -1.83 -1.77 -26.35
CA ARG A 318 -1.17 -1.02 -27.40
C ARG A 318 0.09 -0.39 -26.82
N LEU A 319 1.23 -0.74 -27.38
CA LEU A 319 2.54 -0.29 -26.89
C LEU A 319 2.66 1.24 -26.91
N ASP A 320 2.10 1.89 -27.95
CA ASP A 320 2.06 3.35 -28.04
C ASP A 320 1.28 3.99 -26.89
N LYS A 321 0.13 3.43 -26.49
CA LYS A 321 -0.64 3.92 -25.34
C LYS A 321 0.10 3.74 -24.02
N ILE A 322 0.83 2.64 -23.85
CA ILE A 322 1.64 2.38 -22.65
C ILE A 322 2.78 3.40 -22.58
N ILE A 323 3.52 3.58 -23.68
CA ILE A 323 4.63 4.53 -23.76
C ILE A 323 4.11 5.95 -23.49
N ASN A 324 3.04 6.36 -24.16
CA ASN A 324 2.44 7.68 -23.94
C ASN A 324 1.94 7.86 -22.50
N GLY A 325 1.32 6.82 -21.91
CA GLY A 325 0.90 6.83 -20.51
C GLY A 325 2.08 6.96 -19.54
N LEU A 326 3.18 6.27 -19.79
CA LEU A 326 4.41 6.38 -19.00
C LEU A 326 5.01 7.78 -19.14
N VAL A 327 5.16 8.29 -20.38
CA VAL A 327 5.67 9.64 -20.61
C VAL A 327 4.79 10.68 -19.92
N TYR A 328 3.47 10.54 -20.01
CA TYR A 328 2.53 11.42 -19.33
C TYR A 328 2.72 11.39 -17.81
N GLN A 329 2.79 10.21 -17.22
CA GLN A 329 2.94 10.08 -15.76
C GLN A 329 4.31 10.54 -15.25
N PHE A 330 5.37 10.39 -16.05
CA PHE A 330 6.72 10.79 -15.62
C PHE A 330 7.06 12.23 -15.95
N ALA A 331 6.67 12.70 -17.11
CA ALA A 331 7.18 13.95 -17.69
C ALA A 331 6.10 14.91 -18.20
N SER A 332 4.82 14.71 -17.89
CA SER A 332 3.80 15.68 -18.26
C SER A 332 4.02 17.00 -17.56
N TRP A 333 3.85 18.08 -18.29
CA TRP A 333 3.82 19.42 -17.78
C TRP A 333 2.41 19.98 -17.89
N SER A 334 1.82 20.36 -16.78
CA SER A 334 0.52 21.02 -16.75
C SER A 334 0.65 22.52 -16.77
N PRO A 335 -0.22 23.23 -17.47
CA PRO A 335 -0.26 24.69 -17.39
C PRO A 335 -0.62 25.11 -15.95
N ILE A 336 -0.06 26.26 -15.54
CA ILE A 336 -0.35 26.87 -14.24
C ILE A 336 -1.85 27.15 -14.16
N GLN A 337 -2.50 26.71 -13.09
CA GLN A 337 -3.90 26.99 -12.81
C GLN A 337 -4.08 28.37 -12.19
N GLU A 338 -5.25 28.99 -12.45
CA GLU A 338 -5.57 30.31 -11.87
C GLU A 338 -5.85 30.25 -10.35
N LYS A 339 -6.15 29.05 -9.81
CA LYS A 339 -6.49 28.84 -8.39
C LYS A 339 -5.41 28.07 -7.67
N PHE A 340 -5.20 28.39 -6.40
CA PHE A 340 -4.32 27.62 -5.51
C PHE A 340 -4.71 26.12 -5.52
N PRO A 341 -3.77 25.18 -5.61
CA PRO A 341 -2.31 25.35 -5.45
C PRO A 341 -1.53 25.78 -6.72
N TYR A 342 -2.17 26.29 -7.75
CA TYR A 342 -1.59 26.78 -9.01
C TYR A 342 -0.92 25.71 -9.89
N ILE A 343 -0.75 24.52 -9.39
CA ILE A 343 -0.17 23.35 -10.05
C ILE A 343 -1.24 22.28 -10.13
N SER A 344 -1.50 21.73 -11.29
CA SER A 344 -2.36 20.57 -11.47
C SER A 344 -1.52 19.34 -11.83
N TYR A 345 -2.18 18.23 -12.08
CA TYR A 345 -1.62 16.92 -12.36
C TYR A 345 -0.38 16.93 -13.27
N GLU A 346 0.79 17.02 -12.65
CA GLU A 346 2.08 16.99 -13.33
C GLU A 346 2.70 15.61 -13.23
N GLY A 347 3.61 15.33 -14.19
CA GLY A 347 4.41 14.12 -14.12
C GLY A 347 5.29 14.11 -12.86
N ILE A 348 5.59 12.92 -12.36
CA ILE A 348 6.29 12.70 -11.09
C ILE A 348 7.63 13.45 -10.99
N LEU A 349 8.33 13.62 -12.12
CA LEU A 349 9.62 14.34 -12.16
C LEU A 349 9.48 15.83 -11.87
N PHE A 350 8.31 16.42 -12.14
CA PHE A 350 8.02 17.82 -11.87
C PHE A 350 7.33 17.99 -10.52
N ALA A 351 6.37 17.11 -10.19
CA ALA A 351 5.69 17.13 -8.91
C ALA A 351 6.63 16.85 -7.72
N PHE A 352 7.66 16.02 -7.94
CA PHE A 352 8.62 15.64 -6.92
C PHE A 352 10.06 15.79 -7.41
N PRO A 353 10.63 17.01 -7.37
CA PRO A 353 11.99 17.28 -7.86
C PRO A 353 13.09 16.39 -7.25
N ALA A 354 12.84 15.81 -6.06
CA ALA A 354 13.75 14.84 -5.44
C ALA A 354 14.06 13.62 -6.33
N PHE A 355 13.18 13.28 -7.29
CA PHE A 355 13.45 12.19 -8.25
C PHE A 355 14.62 12.50 -9.19
N TRP A 356 14.95 13.77 -9.42
CA TRP A 356 16.15 14.15 -10.19
C TRP A 356 17.45 13.71 -9.52
N CYS A 357 17.43 13.45 -8.19
CA CYS A 357 18.57 12.84 -7.50
C CYS A 357 18.95 11.46 -8.06
N ILE A 358 18.06 10.79 -8.82
CA ILE A 358 18.38 9.56 -9.56
C ILE A 358 19.56 9.79 -10.52
N ALA A 359 19.73 10.99 -11.05
CA ALA A 359 20.87 11.33 -11.89
C ALA A 359 22.22 11.17 -11.18
N ALA A 360 22.25 11.19 -9.83
CA ALA A 360 23.47 10.90 -9.06
C ALA A 360 24.00 9.48 -9.32
N PHE A 361 23.13 8.53 -9.71
CA PHE A 361 23.54 7.16 -10.08
C PHE A 361 24.37 7.11 -11.38
N LEU A 362 24.38 8.16 -12.16
CA LEU A 362 25.25 8.27 -13.33
C LEU A 362 26.72 8.53 -12.94
N GLN A 363 26.99 8.99 -11.71
CA GLN A 363 28.34 9.25 -11.22
C GLN A 363 29.08 7.94 -10.95
N ASP A 364 30.33 7.84 -11.40
CA ASP A 364 31.15 6.63 -11.28
C ASP A 364 31.49 6.26 -9.82
N SER A 365 31.59 7.27 -8.94
CA SER A 365 31.77 7.06 -7.50
C SER A 365 30.57 6.34 -6.88
N VAL A 366 29.36 6.74 -7.28
CA VAL A 366 28.10 6.14 -6.81
C VAL A 366 27.96 4.73 -7.39
N LYS A 367 28.25 4.53 -8.69
CA LYS A 367 28.22 3.20 -9.33
C LYS A 367 29.17 2.21 -8.65
N LYS A 368 30.38 2.66 -8.29
CA LYS A 368 31.35 1.81 -7.56
C LYS A 368 30.84 1.40 -6.19
N GLU A 369 30.26 2.34 -5.44
CA GLU A 369 29.72 2.04 -4.10
C GLU A 369 28.49 1.13 -4.17
N ILE A 370 27.60 1.31 -5.16
CA ILE A 370 26.46 0.45 -5.47
C ILE A 370 26.92 -0.97 -5.77
N LYS A 371 27.91 -1.13 -6.65
CA LYS A 371 28.46 -2.43 -7.04
C LYS A 371 29.08 -3.13 -5.85
N LYS A 372 29.80 -2.41 -5.01
CA LYS A 372 30.42 -2.93 -3.78
C LYS A 372 29.39 -3.46 -2.78
N ASN A 373 28.24 -2.85 -2.68
CA ASN A 373 27.19 -3.22 -1.73
C ASN A 373 26.08 -4.10 -2.34
N HIS A 374 26.26 -4.62 -3.55
CA HIS A 374 25.27 -5.43 -4.28
C HIS A 374 23.89 -4.74 -4.44
N LEU A 375 23.88 -3.40 -4.38
CA LEU A 375 22.65 -2.60 -4.52
C LEU A 375 22.16 -2.44 -5.96
N THR A 376 22.92 -2.92 -6.96
CA THR A 376 22.64 -2.75 -8.38
C THR A 376 21.24 -3.26 -8.77
N ALA A 377 20.80 -4.35 -8.17
CA ALA A 377 19.47 -4.93 -8.44
C ALA A 377 18.34 -4.01 -7.96
N ILE A 378 18.51 -3.32 -6.81
CA ILE A 378 17.48 -2.44 -6.25
C ILE A 378 17.36 -1.13 -7.03
N ILE A 379 18.49 -0.61 -7.49
CA ILE A 379 18.56 0.71 -8.15
C ILE A 379 18.05 0.64 -9.57
N ASN A 380 18.23 -0.51 -10.25
CA ASN A 380 17.69 -0.74 -11.58
C ASN A 380 16.17 -1.03 -11.56
N THR A 381 15.57 -1.17 -10.38
CA THR A 381 14.11 -1.31 -10.27
C THR A 381 13.50 0.10 -10.19
N PRO A 382 12.57 0.47 -11.07
CA PRO A 382 11.98 1.80 -11.02
C PRO A 382 11.21 1.98 -9.70
N VAL A 383 11.70 2.91 -8.88
CA VAL A 383 11.06 3.36 -7.62
C VAL A 383 9.69 4.03 -7.89
N SER A 384 9.35 4.20 -9.15
CA SER A 384 8.17 4.88 -9.67
C SER A 384 6.83 4.18 -9.38
N TYR A 385 6.84 2.98 -8.81
CA TYR A 385 5.61 2.19 -8.65
C TYR A 385 4.61 2.74 -7.63
N THR A 386 5.06 3.48 -6.63
CA THR A 386 4.15 4.03 -5.61
C THR A 386 3.17 5.07 -6.15
N HIS A 387 3.45 5.65 -7.32
CA HIS A 387 2.58 6.63 -7.98
C HIS A 387 1.79 6.09 -9.18
N LEU A 388 2.20 4.94 -9.74
CA LEU A 388 1.45 4.25 -10.81
C LEU A 388 0.10 3.67 -10.34
N THR A 389 -0.10 3.60 -9.02
CA THR A 389 -1.31 3.05 -8.40
C THR A 389 -2.31 4.12 -7.97
N LEU A 390 -2.06 5.41 -8.26
CA LEU A 390 -3.10 6.42 -8.09
C LEU A 390 -4.24 6.09 -9.05
N PRO A 391 -5.47 5.97 -8.56
CA PRO A 391 -6.60 5.77 -9.46
C PRO A 391 -6.65 6.97 -10.40
N THR A 392 -6.54 6.70 -11.67
CA THR A 392 -7.01 7.64 -12.70
C THR A 392 -8.51 7.78 -12.48
N ILE A 393 -8.90 8.92 -11.93
CA ILE A 393 -10.27 9.36 -11.84
C ILE A 393 -10.76 9.70 -13.25
#